data_ce3b73edc4a28d83a02654109e58cd76
#
_entry.id   ce3b73edc4a28d83a02654109e58cd76
#
_cell.length_a   1.000
_cell.length_b   1.000
_cell.length_c   1.000
_cell.angle_alpha   90.00
_cell.angle_beta   90.00
_cell.angle_gamma   90.00
#
_symmetry.space_group_name_H-M   'P 1'
#
loop_
_entity.id
_entity.type
_entity.pdbx_description
1 polymer ?
#
loop_
_entity_poly.entity_id
_entity_poly.type
_entity_poly.pdbx_seq_one_letter_code
_entity_poly.pdbx_strand_id
1 'polypeptide(L)'
;MGVGQWFEDFCRNIKFDEKDLDNLRYRYRQITKRINLEYWNSTSEELHSLYVGSYGRGTATHLSDIDMLVILPYTTYERINARQGNKQSALLQEVKTSLQKTYSTSHIKADGQVVGINFTDGINFEIVPVFEKTDGSFLYPDTNDGGSWKTTNPRKEIEEMNTYNNLTNGNLKRLCKMLREWKDTKSVDISGYAIDTLAYNFIKYWTNKDKSYTYYDWMTRDFFKFLSEQDENAILFAPGSNNPLYIGRRFNSKANTAYEKAKEAIADEDKYPYSAKKEWREIYGTKFPN
;
A
#
# COMPACT_ATOMS: atom_id res chain seq x y z
N MET A 1 15.93 -20.56 20.51
CA MET A 1 14.81 -20.09 19.71
C MET A 1 15.12 -20.44 18.25
N GLY A 2 14.20 -21.07 17.54
CA GLY A 2 14.41 -21.48 16.15
C GLY A 2 13.98 -20.36 15.15
N VAL A 3 14.25 -20.59 13.87
CA VAL A 3 13.98 -19.65 12.76
C VAL A 3 12.53 -19.13 12.74
N GLY A 4 11.56 -19.98 13.03
CA GLY A 4 10.16 -19.56 13.08
C GLY A 4 9.90 -18.44 14.10
N GLN A 5 10.54 -18.49 15.27
CA GLN A 5 10.42 -17.43 16.27
C GLN A 5 11.07 -16.11 15.79
N TRP A 6 12.22 -16.20 15.09
CA TRP A 6 12.87 -15.00 14.56
C TRP A 6 11.99 -14.26 13.54
N PHE A 7 11.35 -15.01 12.64
CA PHE A 7 10.44 -14.40 11.65
C PHE A 7 9.13 -13.92 12.26
N GLU A 8 8.62 -14.59 13.31
CA GLU A 8 7.46 -14.10 14.06
C GLU A 8 7.77 -12.75 14.74
N ASP A 9 8.93 -12.67 15.43
CA ASP A 9 9.41 -11.43 16.05
C ASP A 9 9.63 -10.32 15.02
N PHE A 10 10.25 -10.65 13.89
CA PHE A 10 10.41 -9.70 12.78
C PHE A 10 9.05 -9.17 12.28
N CYS A 11 8.09 -10.05 12.01
CA CYS A 11 6.75 -9.65 11.59
C CYS A 11 6.05 -8.79 12.64
N ARG A 12 6.35 -8.96 13.93
CA ARG A 12 5.86 -8.11 15.02
C ARG A 12 6.53 -6.73 15.00
N ASN A 13 7.84 -6.68 14.79
CA ASN A 13 8.63 -5.45 14.78
C ASN A 13 8.31 -4.50 13.60
N ILE A 14 7.71 -5.02 12.52
CA ILE A 14 7.26 -4.22 11.36
C ILE A 14 5.75 -3.90 11.40
N LYS A 15 5.06 -4.11 12.53
CA LYS A 15 3.70 -3.65 12.74
C LYS A 15 3.69 -2.19 13.21
N PHE A 16 2.57 -1.53 12.97
CA PHE A 16 2.32 -0.18 13.48
C PHE A 16 2.14 -0.16 15.00
N ASP A 17 2.49 0.97 15.61
CA ASP A 17 2.11 1.27 16.98
C ASP A 17 0.60 1.59 17.05
N GLU A 18 -0.09 1.15 18.09
CA GLU A 18 -1.53 1.41 18.29
C GLU A 18 -1.84 2.92 18.42
N LYS A 19 -0.95 3.69 19.03
CA LYS A 19 -1.11 5.14 19.15
C LYS A 19 -1.15 5.83 17.78
N ASP A 20 -0.30 5.40 16.86
CA ASP A 20 -0.25 5.96 15.51
C ASP A 20 -1.52 5.56 14.73
N LEU A 21 -2.01 4.34 14.93
CA LEU A 21 -3.27 3.87 14.36
C LEU A 21 -4.47 4.65 14.88
N ASP A 22 -4.51 5.02 16.15
CA ASP A 22 -5.62 5.81 16.71
C ASP A 22 -5.64 7.24 16.15
N ASN A 23 -4.48 7.89 16.01
CA ASN A 23 -4.37 9.19 15.35
C ASN A 23 -4.84 9.13 13.90
N LEU A 24 -4.42 8.10 13.18
CA LEU A 24 -4.84 7.87 11.79
C LEU A 24 -6.35 7.68 11.67
N ARG A 25 -6.94 6.81 12.50
CA ARG A 25 -8.39 6.54 12.52
C ARG A 25 -9.19 7.80 12.85
N TYR A 26 -8.73 8.59 13.83
CA TYR A 26 -9.37 9.85 14.16
C TYR A 26 -9.37 10.82 12.96
N ARG A 27 -8.22 11.02 12.31
CA ARG A 27 -8.12 11.93 11.15
C ARG A 27 -8.97 11.46 9.97
N TYR A 28 -8.94 10.18 9.67
CA TYR A 28 -9.81 9.61 8.63
C TYR A 28 -11.29 9.94 8.89
N ARG A 29 -11.77 9.73 10.11
CA ARG A 29 -13.13 10.04 10.51
C ARG A 29 -13.45 11.53 10.37
N GLN A 30 -12.55 12.42 10.78
CA GLN A 30 -12.75 13.86 10.65
C GLN A 30 -12.77 14.32 9.19
N ILE A 31 -11.91 13.79 8.35
CA ILE A 31 -11.91 14.03 6.89
C ILE A 31 -13.23 13.55 6.30
N THR A 32 -13.64 12.32 6.61
CA THR A 32 -14.90 11.72 6.13
C THR A 32 -16.10 12.59 6.56
N LYS A 33 -16.19 12.97 7.84
CA LYS A 33 -17.24 13.84 8.35
C LYS A 33 -17.29 15.19 7.62
N ARG A 34 -16.12 15.81 7.36
CA ARG A 34 -16.08 17.11 6.66
C ARG A 34 -16.64 17.00 5.23
N ILE A 35 -16.27 15.96 4.52
CA ILE A 35 -16.76 15.71 3.16
C ILE A 35 -18.27 15.38 3.17
N ASN A 36 -18.73 14.58 4.12
CA ASN A 36 -20.13 14.26 4.26
C ASN A 36 -21.00 15.49 4.57
N LEU A 37 -20.51 16.40 5.43
CA LEU A 37 -21.18 17.68 5.72
C LEU A 37 -21.28 18.56 4.47
N GLU A 38 -20.25 18.59 3.63
CA GLU A 38 -20.20 19.45 2.45
C GLU A 38 -21.07 18.94 1.29
N TYR A 39 -21.06 17.63 1.05
CA TYR A 39 -21.60 17.06 -0.19
C TYR A 39 -22.86 16.20 0.02
N TRP A 40 -23.05 15.62 1.21
CA TRP A 40 -24.13 14.68 1.50
C TRP A 40 -25.14 15.19 2.54
N ASN A 41 -24.95 16.38 3.08
CA ASN A 41 -25.72 16.89 4.20
C ASN A 41 -25.82 15.89 5.38
N SER A 42 -24.70 15.23 5.70
CA SER A 42 -24.60 14.16 6.69
C SER A 42 -23.41 14.40 7.63
N THR A 43 -23.54 13.98 8.88
CA THR A 43 -22.46 14.04 9.89
C THR A 43 -21.75 12.69 10.04
N SER A 44 -22.00 11.73 9.16
CA SER A 44 -21.34 10.40 9.21
C SER A 44 -19.83 10.53 9.15
N GLU A 45 -19.14 9.78 9.99
CA GLU A 45 -17.69 9.67 10.07
C GLU A 45 -17.16 8.44 9.32
N GLU A 46 -18.04 7.64 8.70
CA GLU A 46 -17.71 6.34 8.11
C GLU A 46 -18.22 6.18 6.67
N LEU A 47 -19.41 6.73 6.35
CA LEU A 47 -19.99 6.59 5.01
C LEU A 47 -19.24 7.42 3.97
N HIS A 48 -19.28 6.98 2.70
CA HIS A 48 -18.76 7.68 1.54
C HIS A 48 -17.23 7.89 1.55
N SER A 49 -16.50 7.02 2.26
CA SER A 49 -15.04 6.98 2.20
C SER A 49 -14.50 5.56 2.23
N LEU A 50 -13.27 5.39 1.77
CA LEU A 50 -12.60 4.09 1.69
C LEU A 50 -11.09 4.29 1.80
N TYR A 51 -10.43 3.57 2.72
CA TYR A 51 -8.98 3.40 2.66
C TYR A 51 -8.60 2.61 1.41
N VAL A 52 -7.59 3.08 0.69
CA VAL A 52 -7.06 2.42 -0.51
C VAL A 52 -5.53 2.32 -0.43
N GLY A 53 -4.86 2.09 -1.53
CA GLY A 53 -3.41 1.96 -1.53
C GLY A 53 -2.91 0.82 -0.65
N SER A 54 -1.70 0.95 -0.14
CA SER A 54 -1.07 -0.08 0.71
C SER A 54 -1.78 -0.28 2.04
N TYR A 55 -2.30 0.80 2.64
CA TYR A 55 -3.05 0.72 3.89
C TYR A 55 -4.37 -0.03 3.69
N GLY A 56 -5.13 0.31 2.65
CA GLY A 56 -6.38 -0.37 2.31
C GLY A 56 -6.19 -1.87 2.01
N ARG A 57 -5.11 -2.24 1.31
CA ARG A 57 -4.75 -3.65 1.07
C ARG A 57 -4.17 -4.36 2.30
N GLY A 58 -3.84 -3.62 3.38
CA GLY A 58 -3.26 -4.17 4.60
C GLY A 58 -1.79 -4.59 4.47
N THR A 59 -1.06 -4.00 3.53
CA THR A 59 0.35 -4.30 3.21
C THR A 59 1.33 -3.20 3.61
N ALA A 60 0.86 -2.05 4.10
CA ALA A 60 1.69 -0.93 4.54
C ALA A 60 2.59 -1.30 5.73
N THR A 61 3.79 -0.72 5.76
CA THR A 61 4.78 -0.80 6.85
C THR A 61 5.07 0.56 7.47
N HIS A 62 4.69 1.64 6.78
CA HIS A 62 4.79 3.03 7.26
C HIS A 62 3.45 3.72 7.14
N LEU A 63 3.17 4.66 8.05
CA LEU A 63 1.96 5.47 8.06
C LEU A 63 2.23 6.89 7.49
N SER A 64 3.25 7.03 6.63
CA SER A 64 3.62 8.32 6.05
C SER A 64 2.56 8.88 5.11
N ASP A 65 2.04 8.02 4.23
CA ASP A 65 1.11 8.43 3.17
C ASP A 65 -0.10 7.48 3.16
N ILE A 66 -1.23 8.00 3.56
CA ILE A 66 -2.49 7.26 3.67
C ILE A 66 -3.40 7.65 2.51
N ASP A 67 -3.54 6.73 1.58
CA ASP A 67 -4.44 6.88 0.46
C ASP A 67 -5.90 6.65 0.89
N MET A 68 -6.79 7.61 0.60
CA MET A 68 -8.23 7.42 0.80
C MET A 68 -9.04 7.97 -0.36
N LEU A 69 -10.10 7.27 -0.70
CA LEU A 69 -11.15 7.80 -1.57
C LEU A 69 -12.22 8.49 -0.73
N VAL A 70 -12.76 9.59 -1.25
CA VAL A 70 -13.99 10.23 -0.77
C VAL A 70 -15.00 10.23 -1.90
N ILE A 71 -16.13 9.56 -1.67
CA ILE A 71 -17.17 9.36 -2.69
C ILE A 71 -18.10 10.58 -2.65
N LEU A 72 -18.23 11.23 -3.79
CA LEU A 72 -19.10 12.41 -3.95
C LEU A 72 -20.40 12.05 -4.68
N PRO A 73 -21.50 12.78 -4.45
CA PRO A 73 -22.77 12.57 -5.17
C PRO A 73 -22.59 12.76 -6.67
N TYR A 74 -23.32 12.00 -7.48
CA TYR A 74 -23.27 12.12 -8.94
C TYR A 74 -23.70 13.50 -9.44
N THR A 75 -24.60 14.17 -8.75
CA THR A 75 -24.98 15.58 -9.03
C THR A 75 -23.79 16.53 -8.94
N THR A 76 -22.79 16.24 -8.09
CA THR A 76 -21.53 16.99 -8.06
C THR A 76 -20.72 16.75 -9.34
N TYR A 77 -20.67 15.51 -9.85
CA TYR A 77 -20.04 15.20 -11.14
C TYR A 77 -20.68 16.01 -12.28
N GLU A 78 -22.01 16.00 -12.40
CA GLU A 78 -22.73 16.74 -13.45
C GLU A 78 -22.40 18.24 -13.38
N ARG A 79 -22.47 18.83 -12.20
CA ARG A 79 -22.15 20.26 -11.96
C ARG A 79 -20.70 20.61 -12.33
N ILE A 80 -19.74 19.78 -11.92
CA ILE A 80 -18.33 19.98 -12.21
C ILE A 80 -18.05 19.76 -13.70
N ASN A 81 -18.63 18.71 -14.27
CA ASN A 81 -18.39 18.35 -15.67
C ASN A 81 -19.02 19.34 -16.68
N ALA A 82 -19.99 20.16 -16.25
CA ALA A 82 -20.55 21.25 -17.04
C ALA A 82 -19.65 22.51 -17.09
N ARG A 83 -18.59 22.61 -16.27
CA ARG A 83 -17.68 23.77 -16.26
C ARG A 83 -16.81 23.82 -17.50
N GLN A 84 -16.32 25.01 -17.83
CA GLN A 84 -15.28 25.20 -18.84
C GLN A 84 -13.89 25.08 -18.23
N GLY A 85 -12.87 24.79 -19.02
CA GLY A 85 -11.48 24.64 -18.61
C GLY A 85 -11.18 23.31 -17.90
N ASN A 86 -10.17 23.29 -17.03
CA ASN A 86 -9.77 22.10 -16.29
C ASN A 86 -10.74 21.82 -15.13
N LYS A 87 -11.77 21.04 -15.41
CA LYS A 87 -12.85 20.68 -14.50
C LYS A 87 -12.34 19.87 -13.32
N GLN A 88 -11.35 19.03 -13.56
CA GLN A 88 -10.72 18.16 -12.57
C GLN A 88 -9.97 19.00 -11.53
N SER A 89 -9.22 20.00 -11.97
CA SER A 89 -8.58 20.96 -11.08
C SER A 89 -9.62 21.74 -10.26
N ALA A 90 -10.73 22.16 -10.86
CA ALA A 90 -11.80 22.84 -10.13
C ALA A 90 -12.39 21.97 -9.02
N LEU A 91 -12.58 20.66 -9.27
CA LEU A 91 -13.04 19.72 -8.24
C LEU A 91 -12.03 19.60 -7.09
N LEU A 92 -10.73 19.40 -7.40
CA LEU A 92 -9.71 19.29 -6.37
C LEU A 92 -9.61 20.55 -5.51
N GLN A 93 -9.72 21.75 -6.10
CA GLN A 93 -9.72 23.02 -5.36
C GLN A 93 -10.97 23.18 -4.47
N GLU A 94 -12.13 22.71 -4.92
CA GLU A 94 -13.38 22.74 -4.14
C GLU A 94 -13.25 21.81 -2.90
N VAL A 95 -12.75 20.59 -3.10
CA VAL A 95 -12.49 19.64 -2.00
C VAL A 95 -11.44 20.19 -1.03
N LYS A 96 -10.35 20.76 -1.52
CA LYS A 96 -9.34 21.45 -0.71
C LYS A 96 -9.98 22.53 0.16
N THR A 97 -10.80 23.40 -0.40
CA THR A 97 -11.50 24.49 0.32
C THR A 97 -12.43 23.93 1.40
N SER A 98 -13.12 22.82 1.13
CA SER A 98 -13.93 22.13 2.13
C SER A 98 -13.08 21.64 3.29
N LEU A 99 -11.96 20.97 3.02
CA LEU A 99 -11.06 20.41 4.04
C LEU A 99 -10.39 21.51 4.89
N GLN A 100 -10.10 22.68 4.33
CA GLN A 100 -9.57 23.85 5.06
C GLN A 100 -10.52 24.38 6.14
N LYS A 101 -11.83 24.12 6.06
CA LYS A 101 -12.79 24.47 7.11
C LYS A 101 -12.55 23.68 8.41
N THR A 102 -11.98 22.48 8.33
CA THR A 102 -11.62 21.64 9.48
C THR A 102 -10.14 21.76 9.85
N TYR A 103 -9.28 21.88 8.84
CA TYR A 103 -7.82 21.88 8.98
C TYR A 103 -7.23 23.22 8.52
N SER A 104 -7.65 24.33 9.15
CA SER A 104 -7.28 25.71 8.76
C SER A 104 -5.78 26.00 8.87
N THR A 105 -5.07 25.30 9.76
CA THR A 105 -3.63 25.48 10.03
C THR A 105 -2.75 24.41 9.36
N SER A 106 -3.34 23.36 8.77
CA SER A 106 -2.59 22.31 8.11
C SER A 106 -2.19 22.71 6.69
N HIS A 107 -1.05 22.22 6.24
CA HIS A 107 -0.63 22.40 4.85
C HIS A 107 -1.47 21.48 3.95
N ILE A 108 -2.37 22.09 3.16
CA ILE A 108 -3.24 21.35 2.21
C ILE A 108 -2.88 21.78 0.78
N LYS A 109 -2.52 20.81 -0.05
CA LYS A 109 -2.22 21.00 -1.48
C LYS A 109 -3.15 20.17 -2.35
N ALA A 110 -3.66 20.75 -3.44
CA ALA A 110 -4.39 20.03 -4.47
C ALA A 110 -3.50 19.96 -5.72
N ASP A 111 -3.20 18.75 -6.18
CA ASP A 111 -2.28 18.52 -7.30
C ASP A 111 -2.51 17.15 -7.96
N GLY A 112 -2.33 17.06 -9.26
CA GLY A 112 -2.46 15.82 -10.01
C GLY A 112 -3.84 15.17 -9.86
N GLN A 113 -3.96 14.21 -8.97
CA GLN A 113 -5.17 13.42 -8.74
C GLN A 113 -5.70 13.54 -7.31
N VAL A 114 -4.97 14.22 -6.42
CA VAL A 114 -5.18 14.16 -4.98
C VAL A 114 -5.28 15.54 -4.33
N VAL A 115 -5.92 15.56 -3.17
CA VAL A 115 -5.79 16.64 -2.18
C VAL A 115 -4.99 16.08 -1.00
N GLY A 116 -3.75 16.53 -0.86
CA GLY A 116 -2.85 16.11 0.21
C GLY A 116 -3.04 16.95 1.46
N ILE A 117 -3.07 16.34 2.65
CA ILE A 117 -2.99 17.00 3.95
C ILE A 117 -1.76 16.48 4.68
N ASN A 118 -0.82 17.36 5.02
CA ASN A 118 0.37 17.02 5.77
C ASN A 118 0.20 17.39 7.25
N PHE A 119 0.41 16.41 8.12
CA PHE A 119 0.36 16.61 9.57
C PHE A 119 1.77 16.64 10.17
N THR A 120 1.92 17.32 11.31
CA THR A 120 3.21 17.57 11.96
C THR A 120 3.89 16.33 12.54
N ASP A 121 3.15 15.24 12.73
CA ASP A 121 3.68 13.95 13.20
C ASP A 121 4.14 13.02 12.04
N GLY A 122 4.10 13.50 10.79
CA GLY A 122 4.56 12.77 9.62
C GLY A 122 3.51 11.85 8.99
N ILE A 123 2.30 11.73 9.55
CA ILE A 123 1.18 11.01 8.92
C ILE A 123 0.50 11.96 7.94
N ASN A 124 0.53 11.64 6.65
CA ASN A 124 -0.09 12.43 5.60
C ASN A 124 -1.29 11.69 5.02
N PHE A 125 -2.25 12.44 4.50
CA PHE A 125 -3.37 11.87 3.78
C PHE A 125 -3.36 12.35 2.33
N GLU A 126 -3.51 11.40 1.40
CA GLU A 126 -3.79 11.63 -0.01
C GLU A 126 -5.25 11.31 -0.30
N ILE A 127 -6.05 12.35 -0.47
CA ILE A 127 -7.50 12.26 -0.57
C ILE A 127 -7.89 12.40 -2.05
N VAL A 128 -8.46 11.34 -2.63
CA VAL A 128 -8.94 11.33 -4.01
C VAL A 128 -10.46 11.45 -4.01
N PRO A 129 -11.05 12.57 -4.49
CA PRO A 129 -12.48 12.65 -4.68
C PRO A 129 -12.90 11.79 -5.88
N VAL A 130 -13.93 10.98 -5.69
CA VAL A 130 -14.38 10.02 -6.71
C VAL A 130 -15.89 10.01 -6.88
N PHE A 131 -16.33 9.49 -8.02
CA PHE A 131 -17.74 9.22 -8.31
C PHE A 131 -17.90 7.71 -8.56
N GLU A 132 -18.78 7.07 -7.79
CA GLU A 132 -19.03 5.64 -7.91
C GLU A 132 -19.89 5.35 -9.14
N LYS A 133 -19.45 4.40 -9.95
CA LYS A 133 -20.16 3.91 -11.13
C LYS A 133 -21.02 2.70 -10.79
N THR A 134 -21.99 2.39 -11.63
CA THR A 134 -22.92 1.26 -11.45
C THR A 134 -22.23 -0.11 -11.41
N ASP A 135 -21.02 -0.22 -11.98
CA ASP A 135 -20.21 -1.44 -11.96
C ASP A 135 -19.32 -1.56 -10.69
N GLY A 136 -19.46 -0.62 -9.75
CA GLY A 136 -18.68 -0.56 -8.51
C GLY A 136 -17.27 -0.01 -8.67
N SER A 137 -16.88 0.39 -9.88
CA SER A 137 -15.64 1.14 -10.12
C SER A 137 -15.83 2.62 -9.78
N PHE A 138 -14.71 3.35 -9.71
CA PHE A 138 -14.70 4.77 -9.38
C PHE A 138 -14.12 5.60 -10.50
N LEU A 139 -14.80 6.68 -10.84
CA LEU A 139 -14.30 7.73 -11.70
C LEU A 139 -13.56 8.76 -10.85
N TYR A 140 -12.32 9.10 -11.18
CA TYR A 140 -11.50 10.04 -10.44
C TYR A 140 -10.86 11.10 -11.34
N PRO A 141 -10.54 12.31 -10.81
CA PRO A 141 -9.93 13.37 -11.59
C PRO A 141 -8.44 13.15 -11.81
N ASP A 142 -7.96 13.54 -12.99
CA ASP A 142 -6.56 13.76 -13.27
C ASP A 142 -6.42 15.17 -13.90
N THR A 143 -5.65 16.04 -13.27
CA THR A 143 -5.51 17.44 -13.70
C THR A 143 -4.44 17.66 -14.75
N ASN A 144 -3.64 16.63 -15.05
CA ASN A 144 -2.58 16.72 -16.03
C ASN A 144 -3.14 16.85 -17.45
N ASP A 145 -2.35 17.41 -18.36
CA ASP A 145 -2.64 17.49 -19.80
C ASP A 145 -4.01 18.13 -20.12
N GLY A 146 -4.40 19.17 -19.36
CA GLY A 146 -5.67 19.87 -19.54
C GLY A 146 -6.85 19.25 -18.79
N GLY A 147 -6.64 18.14 -18.11
CA GLY A 147 -7.62 17.45 -17.27
C GLY A 147 -8.36 16.31 -17.96
N SER A 148 -8.47 15.19 -17.26
CA SER A 148 -9.21 14.00 -17.71
C SER A 148 -9.88 13.28 -16.55
N TRP A 149 -10.86 12.42 -16.88
CA TRP A 149 -11.44 11.49 -15.92
C TRP A 149 -10.86 10.10 -16.16
N LYS A 150 -10.37 9.45 -15.08
CA LYS A 150 -9.83 8.10 -15.12
C LYS A 150 -10.67 7.16 -14.25
N THR A 151 -10.56 5.87 -14.48
CA THR A 151 -11.30 4.84 -13.74
C THR A 151 -10.35 3.95 -12.94
N THR A 152 -10.75 3.58 -11.73
CA THR A 152 -10.04 2.64 -10.85
C THR A 152 -11.03 1.74 -10.11
N ASN A 153 -10.58 0.58 -9.63
CA ASN A 153 -11.39 -0.31 -8.79
C ASN A 153 -10.59 -0.88 -7.61
N PRO A 154 -10.23 -0.06 -6.63
CA PRO A 154 -9.44 -0.52 -5.49
C PRO A 154 -10.20 -1.49 -4.56
N ARG A 155 -11.55 -1.52 -4.60
CA ARG A 155 -12.32 -2.53 -3.85
C ARG A 155 -11.97 -3.94 -4.31
N LYS A 156 -11.89 -4.17 -5.62
CA LYS A 156 -11.49 -5.48 -6.17
C LYS A 156 -10.07 -5.86 -5.79
N GLU A 157 -9.15 -4.90 -5.74
CA GLU A 157 -7.77 -5.14 -5.27
C GLU A 157 -7.74 -5.55 -3.81
N ILE A 158 -8.46 -4.82 -2.94
CA ILE A 158 -8.55 -5.12 -1.51
C ILE A 158 -9.21 -6.49 -1.28
N GLU A 159 -10.29 -6.78 -1.98
CA GLU A 159 -11.02 -8.04 -1.90
C GLU A 159 -10.14 -9.23 -2.30
N GLU A 160 -9.46 -9.13 -3.45
CA GLU A 160 -8.58 -10.18 -3.95
C GLU A 160 -7.40 -10.42 -3.00
N MET A 161 -6.76 -9.35 -2.52
CA MET A 161 -5.69 -9.45 -1.54
C MET A 161 -6.16 -10.06 -0.21
N ASN A 162 -7.37 -9.75 0.24
CA ASN A 162 -7.95 -10.35 1.45
C ASN A 162 -8.25 -11.83 1.24
N THR A 163 -8.88 -12.19 0.13
CA THR A 163 -9.25 -13.56 -0.22
C THR A 163 -8.00 -14.46 -0.25
N TYR A 164 -6.96 -14.04 -0.99
CA TYR A 164 -5.72 -14.80 -1.05
C TYR A 164 -4.94 -14.81 0.26
N ASN A 165 -4.97 -13.73 1.02
CA ASN A 165 -4.35 -13.71 2.34
C ASN A 165 -4.99 -14.73 3.29
N ASN A 166 -6.30 -14.92 3.24
CA ASN A 166 -7.00 -15.93 4.02
C ASN A 166 -6.64 -17.34 3.56
N LEU A 167 -6.58 -17.59 2.24
CA LEU A 167 -6.16 -18.87 1.66
C LEU A 167 -4.70 -19.24 1.97
N THR A 168 -3.87 -18.26 2.29
CA THR A 168 -2.45 -18.44 2.60
C THR A 168 -2.13 -18.26 4.08
N ASN A 169 -3.08 -18.47 4.98
CA ASN A 169 -2.90 -18.33 6.42
C ASN A 169 -2.27 -16.99 6.86
N GLY A 170 -2.59 -15.90 6.14
CA GLY A 170 -2.05 -14.57 6.39
C GLY A 170 -0.66 -14.31 5.79
N ASN A 171 -0.08 -15.27 5.08
CA ASN A 171 1.30 -15.20 4.61
C ASN A 171 1.48 -14.19 3.47
N LEU A 172 0.48 -13.99 2.60
CA LEU A 172 0.56 -12.99 1.53
C LEU A 172 0.87 -11.58 2.07
N LYS A 173 0.07 -11.09 3.01
CA LYS A 173 0.27 -9.73 3.54
C LYS A 173 1.54 -9.61 4.39
N ARG A 174 1.94 -10.68 5.09
CA ARG A 174 3.21 -10.71 5.81
C ARG A 174 4.38 -10.65 4.83
N LEU A 175 4.35 -11.43 3.75
CA LEU A 175 5.37 -11.35 2.70
C LEU A 175 5.47 -9.94 2.12
N CYS A 176 4.34 -9.31 1.73
CA CYS A 176 4.33 -7.94 1.23
C CYS A 176 5.03 -6.97 2.21
N LYS A 177 4.75 -7.07 3.51
CA LYS A 177 5.37 -6.22 4.54
C LYS A 177 6.86 -6.48 4.68
N MET A 178 7.28 -7.74 4.71
CA MET A 178 8.70 -8.13 4.76
C MET A 178 9.47 -7.56 3.56
N LEU A 179 8.88 -7.63 2.36
CA LEU A 179 9.49 -7.11 1.14
C LEU A 179 9.57 -5.58 1.10
N ARG A 180 8.61 -4.88 1.69
CA ARG A 180 8.67 -3.43 1.86
C ARG A 180 9.81 -3.03 2.78
N GLU A 181 10.01 -3.75 3.89
CA GLU A 181 11.14 -3.54 4.79
C GLU A 181 12.49 -3.78 4.08
N TRP A 182 12.61 -4.85 3.26
CA TRP A 182 13.77 -5.06 2.41
C TRP A 182 13.99 -3.93 1.41
N LYS A 183 12.93 -3.50 0.73
CA LYS A 183 12.99 -2.39 -0.22
C LYS A 183 13.56 -1.14 0.43
N ASP A 184 13.06 -0.77 1.60
CA ASP A 184 13.46 0.44 2.32
C ASP A 184 14.89 0.30 2.88
N THR A 185 15.22 -0.83 3.53
CA THR A 185 16.56 -1.13 4.03
C THR A 185 17.63 -1.07 2.93
N LYS A 186 17.31 -1.57 1.73
CA LYS A 186 18.26 -1.65 0.60
C LYS A 186 18.08 -0.54 -0.43
N SER A 187 17.18 0.40 -0.19
CA SER A 187 16.85 1.49 -1.13
C SER A 187 16.60 0.97 -2.55
N VAL A 188 15.68 0.00 -2.68
CA VAL A 188 15.37 -0.64 -3.97
C VAL A 188 14.37 0.19 -4.75
N ASP A 189 14.65 0.43 -6.02
CA ASP A 189 13.76 1.19 -6.91
C ASP A 189 12.66 0.29 -7.49
N ILE A 190 11.70 -0.05 -6.63
CA ILE A 190 10.49 -0.80 -6.97
C ILE A 190 9.31 -0.20 -6.20
N SER A 191 8.16 -0.02 -6.85
CA SER A 191 7.00 0.53 -6.16
C SER A 191 6.39 -0.47 -5.17
N GLY A 192 5.78 0.03 -4.09
CA GLY A 192 5.05 -0.83 -3.17
C GLY A 192 3.89 -1.59 -3.82
N TYR A 193 3.30 -1.01 -4.88
CA TYR A 193 2.24 -1.66 -5.65
C TYR A 193 2.78 -2.84 -6.49
N ALA A 194 3.97 -2.68 -7.09
CA ALA A 194 4.64 -3.77 -7.78
C ALA A 194 5.04 -4.90 -6.82
N ILE A 195 5.53 -4.56 -5.61
CA ILE A 195 5.82 -5.54 -4.56
C ILE A 195 4.59 -6.37 -4.20
N ASP A 196 3.45 -5.72 -3.94
CA ASP A 196 2.21 -6.42 -3.58
C ASP A 196 1.76 -7.37 -4.69
N THR A 197 1.84 -6.92 -5.95
CA THR A 197 1.49 -7.72 -7.13
C THR A 197 2.43 -8.91 -7.33
N LEU A 198 3.73 -8.72 -7.16
CA LEU A 198 4.73 -9.78 -7.28
C LEU A 198 4.61 -10.80 -6.16
N ALA A 199 4.38 -10.34 -4.92
CA ALA A 199 4.14 -11.23 -3.79
C ALA A 199 2.89 -12.10 -3.99
N TYR A 200 1.80 -11.51 -4.52
CA TYR A 200 0.60 -12.23 -4.90
C TYR A 200 0.88 -13.28 -5.99
N ASN A 201 1.56 -12.91 -7.06
CA ASN A 201 1.89 -13.81 -8.17
C ASN A 201 2.77 -14.97 -7.72
N PHE A 202 3.76 -14.72 -6.86
CA PHE A 202 4.64 -15.74 -6.29
C PHE A 202 3.88 -16.70 -5.37
N ILE A 203 3.19 -16.17 -4.36
CA ILE A 203 2.62 -17.00 -3.30
C ILE A 203 1.49 -17.89 -3.82
N LYS A 204 0.84 -17.48 -4.91
CA LYS A 204 -0.22 -18.25 -5.57
C LYS A 204 0.23 -19.67 -5.93
N TYR A 205 1.46 -19.82 -6.35
CA TYR A 205 2.03 -21.07 -6.82
C TYR A 205 3.08 -21.68 -5.87
N TRP A 206 3.41 -20.97 -4.77
CA TRP A 206 4.37 -21.49 -3.80
C TRP A 206 3.77 -22.63 -2.97
N THR A 207 4.48 -23.78 -2.92
CA THR A 207 3.96 -25.03 -2.34
C THR A 207 3.62 -24.90 -0.86
N ASN A 208 4.42 -24.12 -0.09
CA ASN A 208 4.27 -23.98 1.36
C ASN A 208 3.50 -22.71 1.76
N LYS A 209 2.64 -22.21 0.89
CA LYS A 209 1.95 -20.90 1.01
C LYS A 209 1.11 -20.70 2.27
N ASP A 210 0.66 -21.78 2.91
CA ASP A 210 -0.20 -21.78 4.10
C ASP A 210 0.53 -22.18 5.39
N LYS A 211 1.84 -22.45 5.30
CA LYS A 211 2.65 -22.93 6.42
C LYS A 211 2.96 -21.81 7.43
N SER A 212 3.39 -22.23 8.64
CA SER A 212 3.74 -21.31 9.72
C SER A 212 5.06 -20.58 9.49
N TYR A 213 5.44 -19.71 10.42
CA TYR A 213 6.70 -18.94 10.40
C TYR A 213 7.98 -19.78 10.24
N THR A 214 7.94 -21.07 10.52
CA THR A 214 9.07 -22.00 10.34
C THR A 214 9.45 -22.21 8.88
N TYR A 215 8.64 -21.73 7.93
CA TYR A 215 8.89 -21.78 6.49
C TYR A 215 9.21 -20.40 5.88
N TYR A 216 9.36 -19.35 6.69
CA TYR A 216 9.56 -18.00 6.17
C TYR A 216 10.97 -17.75 5.66
N ASP A 217 11.94 -18.50 6.14
CA ASP A 217 13.29 -18.59 5.59
C ASP A 217 13.25 -19.07 4.14
N TRP A 218 12.55 -20.18 3.89
CA TRP A 218 12.35 -20.70 2.52
C TRP A 218 11.50 -19.78 1.67
N MET A 219 10.43 -19.20 2.24
CA MET A 219 9.59 -18.22 1.54
C MET A 219 10.42 -17.01 1.09
N THR A 220 11.29 -16.50 1.95
CA THR A 220 12.20 -15.39 1.63
C THR A 220 13.17 -15.77 0.51
N ARG A 221 13.87 -16.89 0.66
CA ARG A 221 14.81 -17.40 -0.35
C ARG A 221 14.13 -17.57 -1.70
N ASP A 222 13.02 -18.29 -1.73
CA ASP A 222 12.34 -18.65 -2.98
C ASP A 222 11.72 -17.42 -3.66
N PHE A 223 11.19 -16.46 -2.87
CA PHE A 223 10.71 -15.20 -3.40
C PHE A 223 11.84 -14.36 -4.02
N PHE A 224 12.98 -14.24 -3.36
CA PHE A 224 14.09 -13.45 -3.91
C PHE A 224 14.69 -14.09 -5.17
N LYS A 225 14.70 -15.43 -5.25
CA LYS A 225 15.02 -16.12 -6.51
C LYS A 225 14.01 -15.74 -7.60
N PHE A 226 12.71 -15.88 -7.33
CA PHE A 226 11.65 -15.49 -8.25
C PHE A 226 11.78 -14.03 -8.69
N LEU A 227 12.05 -13.11 -7.76
CA LEU A 227 12.19 -11.69 -8.06
C LEU A 227 13.42 -11.39 -8.92
N SER A 228 14.56 -12.06 -8.68
CA SER A 228 15.79 -11.85 -9.44
C SER A 228 15.68 -12.29 -10.91
N GLU A 229 14.71 -13.14 -11.23
CA GLU A 229 14.44 -13.67 -12.56
C GLU A 229 13.36 -12.87 -13.34
N GLN A 230 12.76 -11.82 -12.72
CA GLN A 230 11.75 -11.02 -13.40
C GLN A 230 12.35 -10.09 -14.47
N ASP A 231 11.62 -9.86 -15.55
CA ASP A 231 11.98 -8.84 -16.55
C ASP A 231 11.64 -7.45 -16.01
N GLU A 232 12.64 -6.59 -15.89
CA GLU A 232 12.50 -5.19 -15.44
C GLU A 232 11.60 -4.34 -16.35
N ASN A 233 11.37 -4.76 -17.58
CA ASN A 233 10.46 -4.09 -18.53
C ASN A 233 9.06 -4.70 -18.54
N ALA A 234 8.78 -5.71 -17.72
CA ALA A 234 7.49 -6.35 -17.69
C ALA A 234 6.39 -5.40 -17.21
N ILE A 235 5.23 -5.52 -17.84
CA ILE A 235 3.99 -4.93 -17.35
C ILE A 235 3.28 -5.99 -16.51
N LEU A 236 3.06 -5.68 -15.24
CA LEU A 236 2.27 -6.50 -14.34
C LEU A 236 0.81 -6.05 -14.38
N PHE A 237 -0.08 -6.92 -13.92
CA PHE A 237 -1.50 -6.60 -13.74
C PHE A 237 -1.87 -6.80 -12.28
N ALA A 238 -2.43 -5.75 -11.67
CA ALA A 238 -2.79 -5.74 -10.27
C ALA A 238 -3.86 -6.81 -9.96
N PRO A 239 -3.73 -7.52 -8.83
CA PRO A 239 -4.73 -8.49 -8.40
C PRO A 239 -6.14 -7.86 -8.30
N GLY A 240 -7.14 -8.52 -8.86
CA GLY A 240 -8.55 -8.13 -8.81
C GLY A 240 -8.95 -7.02 -9.78
N SER A 241 -8.21 -5.93 -9.89
CA SER A 241 -8.55 -4.81 -10.79
C SER A 241 -8.03 -4.99 -12.22
N ASN A 242 -6.99 -5.80 -12.43
CA ASN A 242 -6.25 -5.91 -13.69
C ASN A 242 -5.66 -4.58 -14.20
N ASN A 243 -5.47 -3.60 -13.32
CA ASN A 243 -4.78 -2.37 -13.70
C ASN A 243 -3.33 -2.66 -14.06
N PRO A 244 -2.85 -2.19 -15.23
CA PRO A 244 -1.46 -2.39 -15.61
C PRO A 244 -0.53 -1.52 -14.75
N LEU A 245 0.63 -2.07 -14.39
CA LEU A 245 1.68 -1.36 -13.67
C LEU A 245 3.06 -1.83 -14.12
N TYR A 246 4.04 -0.93 -14.07
CA TYR A 246 5.44 -1.27 -14.35
C TYR A 246 6.10 -1.83 -13.09
N ILE A 247 6.92 -2.86 -13.27
CA ILE A 247 7.58 -3.56 -12.17
C ILE A 247 8.61 -2.67 -11.45
N GLY A 248 9.34 -1.83 -12.16
CA GLY A 248 10.46 -1.04 -11.68
C GLY A 248 11.75 -1.40 -12.42
N ARG A 249 12.88 -0.82 -11.99
CA ARG A 249 14.18 -1.05 -12.63
C ARG A 249 15.26 -1.32 -11.59
N ARG A 250 16.34 -2.02 -12.00
CA ARG A 250 17.55 -2.25 -11.19
C ARG A 250 17.30 -2.97 -9.85
N PHE A 251 16.25 -3.76 -9.75
CA PHE A 251 15.97 -4.54 -8.54
C PHE A 251 16.59 -5.94 -8.59
N ASN A 252 16.82 -6.53 -9.79
CA ASN A 252 17.29 -7.91 -9.96
C ASN A 252 18.61 -8.18 -9.22
N SER A 253 19.60 -7.31 -9.34
CA SER A 253 20.89 -7.47 -8.66
C SER A 253 20.73 -7.48 -7.14
N LYS A 254 19.90 -6.58 -6.58
CA LYS A 254 19.62 -6.54 -5.14
C LYS A 254 18.81 -7.74 -4.66
N ALA A 255 17.87 -8.21 -5.50
CA ALA A 255 17.11 -9.44 -5.24
C ALA A 255 18.03 -10.67 -5.24
N ASN A 256 18.95 -10.78 -6.20
CA ASN A 256 19.94 -11.86 -6.25
C ASN A 256 20.87 -11.84 -5.02
N THR A 257 21.32 -10.64 -4.60
CA THR A 257 22.10 -10.51 -3.36
C THR A 257 21.31 -11.00 -2.15
N ALA A 258 20.03 -10.63 -2.03
CA ALA A 258 19.17 -11.09 -0.95
C ALA A 258 18.91 -12.61 -0.99
N TYR A 259 18.80 -13.20 -2.19
CA TYR A 259 18.70 -14.64 -2.39
C TYR A 259 19.94 -15.37 -1.87
N GLU A 260 21.15 -14.93 -2.25
CA GLU A 260 22.39 -15.56 -1.77
C GLU A 260 22.52 -15.43 -0.24
N LYS A 261 22.22 -14.28 0.34
CA LYS A 261 22.20 -14.08 1.79
C LYS A 261 21.20 -14.98 2.51
N ALA A 262 20.03 -15.18 1.93
CA ALA A 262 19.04 -16.11 2.49
C ALA A 262 19.56 -17.57 2.48
N LYS A 263 20.28 -17.99 1.44
CA LYS A 263 20.91 -19.31 1.39
C LYS A 263 21.99 -19.48 2.46
N GLU A 264 22.85 -18.48 2.65
CA GLU A 264 23.88 -18.45 3.68
C GLU A 264 23.23 -18.57 5.07
N ALA A 265 22.21 -17.75 5.34
CA ALA A 265 21.48 -17.79 6.60
C ALA A 265 20.87 -19.17 6.89
N ILE A 266 20.17 -19.78 5.91
CA ILE A 266 19.57 -21.11 6.05
C ILE A 266 20.62 -22.18 6.33
N ALA A 267 21.80 -22.11 5.70
CA ALA A 267 22.88 -23.06 5.92
C ALA A 267 23.45 -23.00 7.36
N ASP A 268 23.36 -21.81 7.99
CA ASP A 268 23.94 -21.55 9.31
C ASP A 268 22.94 -21.69 10.47
N GLU A 269 21.64 -21.78 10.22
CA GLU A 269 20.58 -21.70 11.24
C GLU A 269 20.75 -22.64 12.44
N ASP A 270 21.14 -23.88 12.19
CA ASP A 270 21.28 -24.89 13.22
C ASP A 270 22.60 -24.79 13.96
N LYS A 271 23.70 -24.50 13.27
CA LYS A 271 25.05 -24.55 13.83
C LYS A 271 25.55 -23.21 14.32
N TYR A 272 25.18 -22.15 13.61
CA TYR A 272 25.67 -20.79 13.82
C TYR A 272 24.54 -19.77 13.84
N PRO A 273 23.56 -19.89 14.76
CA PRO A 273 22.35 -19.06 14.77
C PRO A 273 22.61 -17.56 14.84
N TYR A 274 23.73 -17.16 15.44
CA TYR A 274 24.13 -15.74 15.44
C TYR A 274 24.56 -15.26 14.04
N SER A 275 25.35 -16.05 13.32
CA SER A 275 25.70 -15.75 11.91
C SER A 275 24.46 -15.69 11.04
N ALA A 276 23.58 -16.69 11.16
CA ALA A 276 22.32 -16.71 10.40
C ALA A 276 21.49 -15.45 10.61
N LYS A 277 21.30 -15.02 11.85
CA LYS A 277 20.58 -13.78 12.15
C LYS A 277 21.26 -12.55 11.57
N LYS A 278 22.59 -12.50 11.54
CA LYS A 278 23.33 -11.41 10.90
C LYS A 278 23.04 -11.34 9.41
N GLU A 279 23.00 -12.49 8.71
CA GLU A 279 22.66 -12.53 7.28
C GLU A 279 21.20 -12.11 7.03
N TRP A 280 20.25 -12.54 7.87
CA TRP A 280 18.86 -12.03 7.80
C TRP A 280 18.78 -10.52 8.02
N ARG A 281 19.60 -9.95 8.92
CA ARG A 281 19.70 -8.49 9.13
C ARG A 281 20.36 -7.77 7.95
N GLU A 282 21.24 -8.42 7.23
CA GLU A 282 21.73 -7.89 5.95
C GLU A 282 20.58 -7.73 4.93
N ILE A 283 19.56 -8.57 4.98
CA ILE A 283 18.38 -8.45 4.11
C ILE A 283 17.40 -7.40 4.65
N TYR A 284 16.98 -7.53 5.92
CA TYR A 284 15.83 -6.84 6.48
C TYR A 284 16.17 -5.71 7.47
N GLY A 285 17.46 -5.42 7.67
CA GLY A 285 17.90 -4.36 8.56
C GLY A 285 17.67 -4.65 10.05
N THR A 286 17.65 -3.57 10.81
CA THR A 286 17.57 -3.63 12.29
C THR A 286 16.24 -4.10 12.85
N LYS A 287 15.19 -4.16 12.04
CA LYS A 287 13.89 -4.71 12.44
C LYS A 287 13.93 -6.22 12.60
N PHE A 288 14.84 -6.90 11.91
CA PHE A 288 15.04 -8.34 12.16
C PHE A 288 15.77 -8.53 13.50
N PRO A 289 15.32 -9.47 14.37
CA PRO A 289 15.87 -9.64 15.73
C PRO A 289 17.37 -10.04 15.74
N ASN A 290 18.05 -9.64 16.82
CA ASN A 290 19.43 -10.06 17.09
C ASN A 290 19.51 -11.52 17.55
#